data_9d5b5cac686db757d282df020c331458
#
_entry.id   9d5b5cac686db757d282df020c331458
#
_cell.length_a   1.000
_cell.length_b   1.000
_cell.length_c   1.000
_cell.angle_alpha   90.00
_cell.angle_beta   90.00
_cell.angle_gamma   90.00
#
_symmetry.space_group_name_H-M   'P 1'
#
loop_
_entity.id
_entity.type
_entity.pdbx_description
1 polymer ?
#
loop_
_entity_poly.entity_id
_entity_poly.type
_entity_poly.pdbx_seq_one_letter_code
_entity_poly.pdbx_strand_id
1 'polypeptide(L)'
;ALVLGLIASWRLPETRPETTTSIALWPLACRMARDGGLWRSALLVALFNTMLFGYYSLAPFLFAEQGWSASEFGYSGTVLALATLLGSLLNKRLLGKGWQPASLIQLAASLALGAGAAVWASQSSLWFLLPMMGVVVAYGIAIPNVLSQALLAYREVAGSAGALFGLAYYLLLSLGLALAAGLQDLGLLIVGCGLVAVLCSGRRST
;
A
#
# COMPACT_ATOMS: atom_id res chain seq x y z
N ALA A 1 -7.76 -2.88 -23.75
CA ALA A 1 -8.24 -2.99 -22.37
C ALA A 1 -9.56 -2.24 -22.15
N LEU A 2 -9.66 -0.93 -22.46
CA LEU A 2 -10.87 -0.10 -22.26
C LEU A 2 -12.11 -0.65 -22.98
N VAL A 3 -11.99 -1.04 -24.25
CA VAL A 3 -13.09 -1.58 -25.05
C VAL A 3 -13.63 -2.89 -24.46
N LEU A 4 -12.72 -3.79 -24.05
CA LEU A 4 -13.12 -5.04 -23.38
C LEU A 4 -13.79 -4.79 -22.03
N GLY A 5 -13.33 -3.80 -21.28
CA GLY A 5 -13.97 -3.36 -20.04
C GLY A 5 -15.38 -2.84 -20.25
N LEU A 6 -15.61 -2.02 -21.27
CA LEU A 6 -16.92 -1.50 -21.65
C LEU A 6 -17.88 -2.64 -22.09
N ILE A 7 -17.40 -3.57 -22.92
CA ILE A 7 -18.22 -4.72 -23.35
C ILE A 7 -18.57 -5.63 -22.17
N ALA A 8 -17.63 -5.85 -21.25
CA ALA A 8 -17.87 -6.63 -20.04
C ALA A 8 -18.88 -5.94 -19.12
N SER A 9 -18.80 -4.61 -18.93
CA SER A 9 -19.72 -3.87 -18.07
C SER A 9 -21.17 -3.89 -18.60
N TRP A 10 -21.37 -3.94 -19.91
CA TRP A 10 -22.70 -4.04 -20.51
C TRP A 10 -23.37 -5.42 -20.30
N ARG A 11 -22.59 -6.46 -20.05
CA ARG A 11 -23.08 -7.83 -19.84
C ARG A 11 -23.19 -8.22 -18.37
N LEU A 12 -22.73 -7.38 -17.45
CA LEU A 12 -22.87 -7.65 -16.03
C LEU A 12 -24.30 -7.35 -15.58
N PRO A 13 -24.97 -8.31 -14.89
CA PRO A 13 -26.26 -8.05 -14.28
C PRO A 13 -26.11 -7.00 -13.19
N GLU A 14 -27.14 -6.18 -13.01
CA GLU A 14 -27.19 -5.22 -11.89
C GLU A 14 -27.14 -5.98 -10.56
N THR A 15 -26.14 -5.68 -9.76
CA THR A 15 -25.90 -6.32 -8.46
C THR A 15 -26.27 -5.42 -7.28
N ARG A 16 -26.83 -4.24 -7.56
CA ARG A 16 -27.25 -3.30 -6.52
C ARG A 16 -28.40 -3.91 -5.71
N PRO A 17 -28.31 -3.96 -4.37
CA PRO A 17 -29.43 -4.39 -3.54
C PRO A 17 -30.64 -3.50 -3.75
N GLU A 18 -31.84 -4.10 -3.89
CA GLU A 18 -33.11 -3.36 -4.11
C GLU A 18 -33.44 -2.40 -2.94
N THR A 19 -32.95 -2.70 -1.74
CA THR A 19 -33.11 -1.86 -0.54
C THR A 19 -31.83 -1.09 -0.26
N THR A 20 -31.63 0.03 -0.93
CA THR A 20 -30.61 1.00 -0.53
C THR A 20 -31.18 1.95 0.50
N THR A 21 -30.91 1.72 1.78
CA THR A 21 -31.09 2.75 2.80
C THR A 21 -30.24 3.96 2.41
N SER A 22 -30.89 5.12 2.22
CA SER A 22 -30.20 6.39 2.02
C SER A 22 -29.42 6.71 3.30
N ILE A 23 -28.14 6.41 3.28
CA ILE A 23 -27.26 6.67 4.43
C ILE A 23 -26.80 8.11 4.30
N ALA A 24 -27.12 8.92 5.33
CA ALA A 24 -26.57 10.25 5.42
C ALA A 24 -25.04 10.15 5.54
N LEU A 25 -24.31 10.65 4.53
CA LEU A 25 -22.85 10.58 4.47
C LEU A 25 -22.18 11.26 5.65
N TRP A 26 -22.76 12.33 6.17
CA TRP A 26 -22.17 13.09 7.26
C TRP A 26 -22.09 12.30 8.59
N PRO A 27 -23.13 11.64 9.10
CA PRO A 27 -23.02 10.78 10.28
C PRO A 27 -22.04 9.63 10.09
N LEU A 28 -21.98 9.03 8.90
CA LEU A 28 -21.00 8.00 8.58
C LEU A 28 -19.56 8.55 8.64
N ALA A 29 -19.31 9.70 8.04
CA ALA A 29 -18.01 10.35 8.07
C ALA A 29 -17.58 10.68 9.52
N CYS A 30 -18.48 11.20 10.34
CA CYS A 30 -18.22 11.49 11.76
C CYS A 30 -17.92 10.20 12.55
N ARG A 31 -18.63 9.11 12.29
CA ARG A 31 -18.35 7.80 12.90
C ARG A 31 -16.98 7.29 12.50
N MET A 32 -16.66 7.31 11.21
CA MET A 32 -15.36 6.85 10.67
C MET A 32 -14.20 7.72 11.15
N ALA A 33 -14.41 9.04 11.28
CA ALA A 33 -13.39 9.96 11.78
C ALA A 33 -12.97 9.68 13.23
N ARG A 34 -13.85 9.06 14.03
CA ARG A 34 -13.59 8.65 15.42
C ARG A 34 -13.09 7.22 15.56
N ASP A 35 -13.06 6.47 14.49
CA ASP A 35 -12.62 5.06 14.49
C ASP A 35 -11.10 4.97 14.38
N GLY A 36 -10.42 4.76 15.51
CA GLY A 36 -8.96 4.60 15.56
C GLY A 36 -8.44 3.38 14.78
N GLY A 37 -9.23 2.31 14.68
CA GLY A 37 -8.89 1.13 13.88
C GLY A 37 -8.86 1.42 12.39
N LEU A 38 -9.83 2.21 11.93
CA LEU A 38 -9.89 2.67 10.54
C LEU A 38 -8.72 3.59 10.20
N TRP A 39 -8.39 4.55 11.05
CA TRP A 39 -7.25 5.45 10.86
C TRP A 39 -5.91 4.71 10.85
N ARG A 40 -5.75 3.71 11.73
CA ARG A 40 -4.60 2.82 11.71
C ARG A 40 -4.47 2.09 10.37
N SER A 41 -5.56 1.57 9.85
CA SER A 41 -5.58 0.89 8.55
C SER A 41 -5.29 1.87 7.41
N ALA A 42 -5.87 3.06 7.42
CA ALA A 42 -5.59 4.12 6.44
C ALA A 42 -4.12 4.54 6.47
N LEU A 43 -3.54 4.70 7.66
CA LEU A 43 -2.12 5.02 7.82
C LEU A 43 -1.22 3.91 7.28
N LEU A 44 -1.50 2.64 7.58
CA LEU A 44 -0.74 1.52 7.04
C LEU A 44 -0.79 1.48 5.51
N VAL A 45 -1.99 1.63 4.92
CA VAL A 45 -2.13 1.71 3.46
C VAL A 45 -1.33 2.89 2.90
N ALA A 46 -1.40 4.06 3.51
CA ALA A 46 -0.67 5.25 3.09
C ALA A 46 0.86 5.02 3.17
N LEU A 47 1.37 4.45 4.27
CA LEU A 47 2.80 4.18 4.44
C LEU A 47 3.35 3.23 3.38
N PHE A 48 2.69 2.10 3.12
CA PHE A 48 3.11 1.16 2.09
C PHE A 48 3.04 1.77 0.68
N ASN A 49 2.01 2.57 0.39
CA ASN A 49 1.92 3.30 -0.87
C ASN A 49 2.99 4.41 -0.96
N THR A 50 3.32 5.11 0.13
CA THR A 50 4.41 6.10 0.16
C THR A 50 5.76 5.47 -0.18
N MET A 51 6.05 4.28 0.34
CA MET A 51 7.27 3.55 -0.02
C MET A 51 7.33 3.25 -1.53
N LEU A 52 6.21 2.77 -2.11
CA LEU A 52 6.14 2.42 -3.53
C LEU A 52 6.16 3.64 -4.44
N PHE A 53 5.33 4.64 -4.18
CA PHE A 53 5.27 5.85 -4.99
C PHE A 53 6.48 6.77 -4.76
N GLY A 54 7.07 6.73 -3.56
CA GLY A 54 8.36 7.38 -3.27
C GLY A 54 9.47 6.84 -4.16
N TYR A 55 9.50 5.51 -4.39
CA TYR A 55 10.40 4.93 -5.38
C TYR A 55 10.18 5.54 -6.76
N TYR A 56 8.95 5.54 -7.28
CA TYR A 56 8.67 6.10 -8.61
C TYR A 56 8.97 7.59 -8.72
N SER A 57 8.92 8.32 -7.61
CA SER A 57 9.22 9.76 -7.59
C SER A 57 10.73 10.06 -7.50
N LEU A 58 11.51 9.27 -6.76
CA LEU A 58 12.91 9.54 -6.45
C LEU A 58 13.89 8.69 -7.28
N ALA A 59 13.54 7.45 -7.61
CA ALA A 59 14.44 6.56 -8.34
C ALA A 59 14.87 7.06 -9.73
N PRO A 60 14.06 7.79 -10.52
CA PRO A 60 14.53 8.36 -11.78
C PRO A 60 15.79 9.22 -11.61
N PHE A 61 15.88 9.98 -10.51
CA PHE A 61 17.06 10.81 -10.21
C PHE A 61 18.25 9.94 -9.81
N LEU A 62 18.04 8.90 -8.99
CA LEU A 62 19.09 7.95 -8.61
C LEU A 62 19.66 7.19 -9.82
N PHE A 63 18.82 6.82 -10.77
CA PHE A 63 19.26 6.20 -12.02
C PHE A 63 20.06 7.17 -12.87
N ALA A 64 19.61 8.43 -13.01
CA ALA A 64 20.29 9.46 -13.78
C ALA A 64 21.67 9.81 -13.18
N GLU A 65 21.79 9.93 -11.86
CA GLU A 65 23.07 10.17 -11.15
C GLU A 65 24.10 9.07 -11.38
N GLN A 66 23.63 7.83 -11.60
CA GLN A 66 24.48 6.68 -11.88
C GLN A 66 24.72 6.46 -13.39
N GLY A 67 24.31 7.41 -14.24
CA GLY A 67 24.50 7.38 -15.67
C GLY A 67 23.54 6.46 -16.45
N TRP A 68 22.43 6.04 -15.84
CA TRP A 68 21.45 5.17 -16.45
C TRP A 68 20.32 5.97 -17.12
N SER A 69 19.77 5.41 -18.18
CA SER A 69 18.72 6.03 -19.00
C SER A 69 17.32 5.86 -18.41
N ALA A 70 16.38 6.69 -18.84
CA ALA A 70 14.97 6.56 -18.53
C ALA A 70 14.37 5.21 -18.95
N SER A 71 14.90 4.59 -20.02
CA SER A 71 14.47 3.25 -20.47
C SER A 71 14.83 2.17 -19.45
N GLU A 72 16.02 2.25 -18.89
CA GLU A 72 16.48 1.30 -17.86
C GLU A 72 15.71 1.43 -16.57
N PHE A 73 15.39 2.67 -16.16
CA PHE A 73 14.42 2.90 -15.10
C PHE A 73 13.05 2.27 -15.41
N GLY A 74 12.56 2.38 -16.65
CA GLY A 74 11.32 1.73 -17.09
C GLY A 74 11.34 0.21 -16.90
N TYR A 75 12.46 -0.47 -17.18
CA TYR A 75 12.60 -1.91 -16.94
C TYR A 75 12.55 -2.28 -15.46
N SER A 76 13.01 -1.41 -14.57
CA SER A 76 12.89 -1.65 -13.12
C SER A 76 11.44 -1.81 -12.68
N GLY A 77 10.50 -1.12 -13.32
CA GLY A 77 9.07 -1.27 -13.08
C GLY A 77 8.58 -2.70 -13.33
N THR A 78 9.09 -3.38 -14.36
CA THR A 78 8.77 -4.80 -14.63
C THR A 78 9.30 -5.71 -13.53
N VAL A 79 10.51 -5.46 -13.04
CA VAL A 79 11.11 -6.20 -11.91
C VAL A 79 10.25 -6.04 -10.65
N LEU A 80 9.81 -4.82 -10.35
CA LEU A 80 8.96 -4.55 -9.19
C LEU A 80 7.54 -5.15 -9.34
N ALA A 81 7.00 -5.20 -10.57
CA ALA A 81 5.74 -5.89 -10.83
C ALA A 81 5.83 -7.40 -10.51
N LEU A 82 6.94 -8.05 -10.87
CA LEU A 82 7.21 -9.44 -10.49
C LEU A 82 7.35 -9.60 -8.99
N ALA A 83 7.98 -8.66 -8.30
CA ALA A 83 8.07 -8.65 -6.83
C ALA A 83 6.68 -8.52 -6.18
N THR A 84 5.79 -7.68 -6.72
CA THR A 84 4.40 -7.56 -6.27
C THR A 84 3.65 -8.89 -6.44
N LEU A 85 3.82 -9.56 -7.58
CA LEU A 85 3.23 -10.87 -7.84
C LEU A 85 3.74 -11.91 -6.83
N LEU A 86 5.04 -11.95 -6.57
CA LEU A 86 5.64 -12.84 -5.56
C LEU A 86 5.05 -12.57 -4.16
N GLY A 87 4.92 -11.32 -3.77
CA GLY A 87 4.29 -10.93 -2.50
C GLY A 87 2.85 -11.41 -2.39
N SER A 88 2.06 -11.24 -3.44
CA SER A 88 0.68 -11.70 -3.51
C SER A 88 0.56 -13.22 -3.45
N LEU A 89 1.44 -13.96 -4.14
CA LEU A 89 1.47 -15.42 -4.09
C LEU A 89 1.91 -15.94 -2.71
N LEU A 90 2.89 -15.30 -2.09
CA LEU A 90 3.30 -15.61 -0.72
C LEU A 90 2.16 -15.37 0.25
N ASN A 91 1.48 -14.23 0.14
CA ASN A 91 0.30 -13.91 0.95
C ASN A 91 -0.76 -15.01 0.84
N LYS A 92 -1.13 -15.39 -0.39
CA LYS A 92 -2.10 -16.47 -0.64
C LYS A 92 -1.66 -17.79 0.02
N ARG A 93 -0.39 -18.17 -0.10
CA ARG A 93 0.15 -19.41 0.49
C ARG A 93 0.14 -19.38 2.02
N LEU A 94 0.52 -18.24 2.62
CA LEU A 94 0.57 -18.10 4.08
C LEU A 94 -0.84 -18.10 4.69
N LEU A 95 -1.80 -17.41 4.07
CA LEU A 95 -3.21 -17.49 4.46
C LEU A 95 -3.74 -18.92 4.35
N GLY A 96 -3.40 -19.65 3.27
CA GLY A 96 -3.76 -21.06 3.09
C GLY A 96 -3.14 -22.00 4.15
N LYS A 97 -2.04 -21.60 4.79
CA LYS A 97 -1.43 -22.30 5.94
C LYS A 97 -2.00 -21.86 7.29
N GLY A 98 -3.04 -21.04 7.32
CA GLY A 98 -3.71 -20.60 8.56
C GLY A 98 -3.09 -19.38 9.24
N TRP A 99 -2.18 -18.67 8.57
CA TRP A 99 -1.64 -17.42 9.14
C TRP A 99 -2.73 -16.36 9.27
N GLN A 100 -2.72 -15.65 10.37
CA GLN A 100 -3.67 -14.55 10.61
C GLN A 100 -3.28 -13.30 9.81
N PRO A 101 -4.24 -12.54 9.26
CA PRO A 101 -3.96 -11.29 8.53
C PRO A 101 -3.12 -10.30 9.35
N ALA A 102 -3.37 -10.18 10.65
CA ALA A 102 -2.60 -9.29 11.54
C ALA A 102 -1.12 -9.68 11.61
N SER A 103 -0.81 -10.99 11.69
CA SER A 103 0.57 -11.48 11.70
C SER A 103 1.27 -11.23 10.36
N LEU A 104 0.52 -11.32 9.24
CA LEU A 104 1.04 -11.03 7.91
C LEU A 104 1.33 -9.54 7.71
N ILE A 105 0.50 -8.66 8.26
CA ILE A 105 0.76 -7.20 8.25
C ILE A 105 2.03 -6.90 9.05
N GLN A 106 2.22 -7.52 10.22
CA GLN A 106 3.41 -7.32 11.03
C GLN A 106 4.67 -7.88 10.33
N LEU A 107 4.58 -9.07 9.73
CA LEU A 107 5.66 -9.64 8.93
C LEU A 107 6.06 -8.72 7.79
N ALA A 108 5.06 -8.20 7.04
CA ALA A 108 5.29 -7.28 5.94
C ALA A 108 5.93 -5.97 6.40
N ALA A 109 5.48 -5.40 7.53
CA ALA A 109 6.07 -4.18 8.08
C ALA A 109 7.54 -4.40 8.48
N SER A 110 7.86 -5.53 9.14
CA SER A 110 9.23 -5.88 9.51
C SER A 110 10.11 -6.13 8.28
N LEU A 111 9.57 -6.82 7.26
CA LEU A 111 10.26 -7.03 5.99
C LEU A 111 10.54 -5.69 5.29
N ALA A 112 9.55 -4.80 5.24
CA ALA A 112 9.71 -3.47 4.62
C ALA A 112 10.78 -2.63 5.35
N LEU A 113 10.81 -2.68 6.68
CA LEU A 113 11.83 -1.98 7.47
C LEU A 113 13.24 -2.53 7.20
N GLY A 114 13.43 -3.85 7.24
CA GLY A 114 14.72 -4.48 6.98
C GLY A 114 15.20 -4.25 5.54
N ALA A 115 14.31 -4.42 4.56
CA ALA A 115 14.58 -4.14 3.16
C ALA A 115 14.87 -2.64 2.93
N GLY A 116 14.13 -1.74 3.60
CA GLY A 116 14.36 -0.30 3.57
C GLY A 116 15.75 0.09 4.07
N ALA A 117 16.20 -0.50 5.17
CA ALA A 117 17.57 -0.29 5.67
C ALA A 117 18.62 -0.76 4.65
N ALA A 118 18.38 -1.88 3.96
CA ALA A 118 19.25 -2.35 2.89
C ALA A 118 19.21 -1.44 1.65
N VAL A 119 18.04 -0.86 1.29
CA VAL A 119 17.93 0.17 0.25
C VAL A 119 18.79 1.38 0.63
N TRP A 120 18.66 1.86 1.86
CA TRP A 120 19.43 3.01 2.34
C TRP A 120 20.94 2.78 2.26
N ALA A 121 21.39 1.58 2.64
CA ALA A 121 22.82 1.23 2.59
C ALA A 121 23.35 1.05 1.15
N SER A 122 22.50 0.78 0.16
CA SER A 122 22.89 0.44 -1.22
C SER A 122 22.42 1.44 -2.28
N GLN A 123 21.73 2.54 -1.91
CA GLN A 123 21.11 3.47 -2.87
C GLN A 123 22.13 4.24 -3.74
N SER A 124 23.41 4.26 -3.37
CA SER A 124 24.50 4.81 -4.19
C SER A 124 24.88 3.91 -5.38
N SER A 125 24.31 2.73 -5.52
CA SER A 125 24.52 1.79 -6.61
C SER A 125 23.24 1.11 -7.03
N LEU A 126 23.14 0.61 -8.26
CA LEU A 126 21.93 -0.08 -8.76
C LEU A 126 21.54 -1.35 -7.98
N TRP A 127 22.42 -1.85 -7.14
CA TRP A 127 22.12 -2.99 -6.27
C TRP A 127 20.98 -2.71 -5.28
N PHE A 128 20.63 -1.41 -5.06
CA PHE A 128 19.47 -1.05 -4.24
C PHE A 128 18.14 -1.59 -4.80
N LEU A 129 18.08 -1.93 -6.08
CA LEU A 129 16.89 -2.50 -6.69
C LEU A 129 16.54 -3.88 -6.08
N LEU A 130 17.56 -4.63 -5.67
CA LEU A 130 17.36 -5.95 -5.05
C LEU A 130 16.62 -5.86 -3.71
N PRO A 131 17.08 -5.08 -2.72
CA PRO A 131 16.31 -4.87 -1.50
C PRO A 131 14.99 -4.12 -1.75
N MET A 132 14.90 -3.25 -2.77
CA MET A 132 13.64 -2.61 -3.14
C MET A 132 12.58 -3.65 -3.55
N MET A 133 12.95 -4.76 -4.21
CA MET A 133 12.03 -5.88 -4.43
C MET A 133 11.47 -6.43 -3.12
N GLY A 134 12.26 -6.49 -2.05
CA GLY A 134 11.81 -6.89 -0.71
C GLY A 134 10.74 -5.97 -0.16
N VAL A 135 10.89 -4.65 -0.34
CA VAL A 135 9.86 -3.65 0.04
C VAL A 135 8.57 -3.89 -0.74
N VAL A 136 8.66 -4.19 -2.03
CA VAL A 136 7.48 -4.41 -2.89
C VAL A 136 6.83 -5.77 -2.61
N VAL A 137 7.59 -6.81 -2.26
CA VAL A 137 7.05 -8.08 -1.74
C VAL A 137 6.26 -7.81 -0.45
N ALA A 138 6.79 -7.01 0.46
CA ALA A 138 6.09 -6.62 1.68
C ALA A 138 4.78 -5.87 1.38
N TYR A 139 4.80 -4.96 0.41
CA TYR A 139 3.59 -4.29 -0.10
C TYR A 139 2.54 -5.30 -0.59
N GLY A 140 2.93 -6.28 -1.40
CA GLY A 140 2.06 -7.33 -1.92
C GLY A 140 1.43 -8.22 -0.84
N ILE A 141 2.09 -8.36 0.32
CA ILE A 141 1.55 -9.06 1.49
C ILE A 141 0.64 -8.12 2.31
N ALA A 142 1.09 -6.89 2.59
CA ALA A 142 0.41 -5.99 3.51
C ALA A 142 -0.95 -5.50 2.99
N ILE A 143 -0.99 -4.97 1.76
CA ILE A 143 -2.15 -4.24 1.24
C ILE A 143 -3.43 -5.07 1.26
N PRO A 144 -3.49 -6.31 0.71
CA PRO A 144 -4.71 -7.10 0.73
C PRO A 144 -5.17 -7.42 2.16
N ASN A 145 -4.24 -7.64 3.10
CA ASN A 145 -4.58 -7.93 4.48
C ASN A 145 -5.12 -6.70 5.22
N VAL A 146 -4.51 -5.53 5.03
CA VAL A 146 -5.00 -4.28 5.65
C VAL A 146 -6.38 -3.92 5.11
N LEU A 147 -6.57 -3.94 3.77
CA LEU A 147 -7.85 -3.59 3.16
C LEU A 147 -8.97 -4.55 3.54
N SER A 148 -8.69 -5.86 3.63
CA SER A 148 -9.68 -6.85 4.05
C SER A 148 -10.18 -6.63 5.49
N GLN A 149 -9.35 -6.05 6.36
CA GLN A 149 -9.69 -5.77 7.76
C GLN A 149 -10.33 -4.38 7.95
N ALA A 150 -9.92 -3.39 7.16
CA ALA A 150 -10.25 -1.98 7.35
C ALA A 150 -11.77 -1.70 7.37
N LEU A 151 -12.53 -2.36 6.52
CA LEU A 151 -13.96 -2.09 6.31
C LEU A 151 -14.88 -3.18 6.86
N LEU A 152 -14.37 -4.12 7.68
CA LEU A 152 -15.18 -5.19 8.25
C LEU A 152 -16.38 -4.68 9.04
N ALA A 153 -16.20 -3.59 9.81
CA ALA A 153 -17.24 -2.97 10.63
C ALA A 153 -18.24 -2.15 9.81
N TYR A 154 -18.00 -1.96 8.50
CA TYR A 154 -18.77 -1.08 7.61
C TYR A 154 -19.34 -1.82 6.40
N ARG A 155 -19.51 -3.15 6.48
CA ARG A 155 -19.96 -3.99 5.36
C ARG A 155 -21.31 -3.58 4.77
N GLU A 156 -22.24 -3.14 5.63
CA GLU A 156 -23.58 -2.70 5.21
C GLU A 156 -23.56 -1.45 4.34
N VAL A 157 -22.50 -0.66 4.46
CA VAL A 157 -22.31 0.65 3.79
C VAL A 157 -20.99 0.69 3.03
N ALA A 158 -20.53 -0.48 2.57
CA ALA A 158 -19.18 -0.69 2.04
C ALA A 158 -18.78 0.31 0.93
N GLY A 159 -19.72 0.69 0.04
CA GLY A 159 -19.44 1.66 -1.02
C GLY A 159 -19.08 3.04 -0.49
N SER A 160 -19.92 3.62 0.37
CA SER A 160 -19.69 4.94 0.98
C SER A 160 -18.51 4.93 1.93
N ALA A 161 -18.39 3.87 2.75
CA ALA A 161 -17.25 3.70 3.65
C ALA A 161 -15.94 3.54 2.88
N GLY A 162 -15.93 2.80 1.78
CA GLY A 162 -14.77 2.64 0.90
C GLY A 162 -14.32 3.96 0.28
N ALA A 163 -15.27 4.80 -0.15
CA ALA A 163 -14.95 6.12 -0.70
C ALA A 163 -14.33 7.05 0.37
N LEU A 164 -14.89 7.08 1.58
CA LEU A 164 -14.36 7.88 2.69
C LEU A 164 -12.99 7.36 3.16
N PHE A 165 -12.83 6.04 3.24
CA PHE A 165 -11.54 5.41 3.56
C PHE A 165 -10.49 5.74 2.49
N GLY A 166 -10.88 5.67 1.20
CA GLY A 166 -10.04 6.06 0.08
C GLY A 166 -9.55 7.50 0.22
N LEU A 167 -10.46 8.44 0.49
CA LEU A 167 -10.11 9.85 0.72
C LEU A 167 -9.12 10.00 1.87
N ALA A 168 -9.36 9.32 3.00
CA ALA A 168 -8.49 9.40 4.18
C ALA A 168 -7.07 8.93 3.87
N TYR A 169 -6.89 7.75 3.26
CA TYR A 169 -5.55 7.26 2.98
C TYR A 169 -4.85 8.04 1.85
N TYR A 170 -5.59 8.59 0.86
CA TYR A 170 -5.01 9.44 -0.16
C TYR A 170 -4.48 10.76 0.40
N LEU A 171 -5.17 11.36 1.37
CA LEU A 171 -4.67 12.55 2.08
C LEU A 171 -3.38 12.23 2.85
N LEU A 172 -3.32 11.10 3.55
CA LEU A 172 -2.11 10.64 4.24
C LEU A 172 -0.98 10.33 3.27
N LEU A 173 -1.29 9.69 2.13
CA LEU A 173 -0.32 9.42 1.07
C LEU A 173 0.25 10.71 0.48
N SER A 174 -0.60 11.71 0.21
CA SER A 174 -0.16 13.00 -0.30
C SER A 174 0.81 13.69 0.65
N LEU A 175 0.54 13.63 1.96
CA LEU A 175 1.46 14.12 2.98
C LEU A 175 2.79 13.34 2.97
N GLY A 176 2.72 12.01 2.87
CA GLY A 176 3.90 11.15 2.77
C GLY A 176 4.77 11.48 1.55
N LEU A 177 4.16 11.72 0.38
CA LEU A 177 4.88 12.11 -0.83
C LEU A 177 5.43 13.54 -0.76
N ALA A 178 4.75 14.46 -0.09
CA ALA A 178 5.27 15.79 0.17
C ALA A 178 6.52 15.73 1.07
N LEU A 179 6.51 14.87 2.10
CA LEU A 179 7.70 14.62 2.91
C LEU A 179 8.83 13.97 2.10
N ALA A 180 8.52 13.03 1.21
CA ALA A 180 9.49 12.42 0.29
C ALA A 180 10.17 13.46 -0.59
N ALA A 181 9.41 14.40 -1.14
CA ALA A 181 9.93 15.50 -1.96
C ALA A 181 10.87 16.45 -1.17
N GLY A 182 10.60 16.63 0.12
CA GLY A 182 11.47 17.43 1.01
C GLY A 182 12.74 16.69 1.45
N LEU A 183 12.65 15.38 1.70
CA LEU A 183 13.77 14.55 2.16
C LEU A 183 14.76 14.23 1.04
N GLN A 184 14.28 14.00 -0.17
CA GLN A 184 15.06 13.61 -1.36
C GLN A 184 15.99 12.39 -1.13
N ASP A 185 15.68 11.56 -0.15
CA ASP A 185 16.40 10.34 0.20
C ASP A 185 15.44 9.17 0.25
N LEU A 186 15.55 8.27 -0.73
CA LEU A 186 14.66 7.12 -0.87
C LEU A 186 14.79 6.14 0.30
N GLY A 187 16.02 5.84 0.70
CA GLY A 187 16.30 4.89 1.77
C GLY A 187 15.75 5.37 3.10
N LEU A 188 16.01 6.63 3.45
CA LEU A 188 15.51 7.24 4.69
C LEU A 188 13.98 7.30 4.72
N LEU A 189 13.34 7.62 3.59
CA LEU A 189 11.88 7.59 3.45
C LEU A 189 11.31 6.20 3.76
N ILE A 190 11.88 5.15 3.13
CA ILE A 190 11.40 3.77 3.31
C ILE A 190 11.62 3.30 4.75
N VAL A 191 12.78 3.57 5.34
CA VAL A 191 13.07 3.23 6.74
C VAL A 191 12.09 3.91 7.68
N GLY A 192 11.85 5.22 7.50
CA GLY A 192 10.90 5.99 8.31
C GLY A 192 9.48 5.42 8.21
N CYS A 193 8.99 5.18 7.00
CA CYS A 193 7.69 4.55 6.77
C CYS A 193 7.62 3.13 7.37
N GLY A 194 8.68 2.33 7.21
CA GLY A 194 8.78 0.97 7.73
C GLY A 194 8.73 0.94 9.26
N LEU A 195 9.44 1.85 9.92
CA LEU A 195 9.45 1.97 11.37
C LEU A 195 8.05 2.31 11.92
N VAL A 196 7.39 3.31 11.33
CA VAL A 196 6.02 3.66 11.70
C VAL A 196 5.06 2.51 11.43
N ALA A 197 5.21 1.77 10.31
CA ALA A 197 4.38 0.62 9.99
C ALA A 197 4.55 -0.52 11.02
N VAL A 198 5.77 -0.81 11.49
CA VAL A 198 6.03 -1.79 12.56
C VAL A 198 5.35 -1.36 13.86
N LEU A 199 5.51 -0.11 14.28
CA LEU A 199 4.88 0.42 15.49
C LEU A 199 3.35 0.36 15.42
N CYS A 200 2.78 0.68 14.26
CA CYS A 200 1.35 0.59 14.02
C CYS A 200 0.85 -0.87 13.98
N SER A 201 1.60 -1.80 13.39
CA SER A 201 1.19 -3.19 13.28
C SER A 201 1.26 -3.96 14.60
N GLY A 202 2.20 -3.61 15.50
CA GLY A 202 2.40 -4.27 16.78
C GLY A 202 1.33 -3.97 17.85
N ARG A 203 0.57 -2.89 17.75
CA ARG A 203 -0.52 -2.58 18.68
C ARG A 203 -1.72 -3.48 18.38
N ARG A 204 -1.86 -4.57 19.11
CA ARG A 204 -3.12 -5.32 19.20
C ARG A 204 -4.16 -4.36 19.78
N SER A 205 -5.27 -4.11 19.07
CA SER A 205 -6.46 -3.53 19.71
C SER A 205 -6.97 -4.58 20.71
N THR A 206 -6.75 -4.33 21.98
CA THR A 206 -7.49 -4.98 23.06
C THR A 206 -8.95 -4.60 22.99
#